data_984b4c9c1c246fe4e0c1ea64674242e0
#
_entry.id   984b4c9c1c246fe4e0c1ea64674242e0
#
_cell.length_a   1.000
_cell.length_b   1.000
_cell.length_c   1.000
_cell.angle_alpha   90.00
_cell.angle_beta   90.00
_cell.angle_gamma   90.00
#
_symmetry.space_group_name_H-M   'P 1'
#
loop_
_entity.id
_entity.type
_entity.pdbx_description
1 polymer ?
#
loop_
_entity_poly.entity_id
_entity_poly.type
_entity_poly.pdbx_seq_one_letter_code
_entity_poly.pdbx_strand_id
1 'polypeptide(L)'
;AFTYPGFKYISSFGKRGEGPEEMISAENIRWGGDNTAWVLDGSKNRLFRYGGIAPGQEPKLEENISLDKAFMRPLDFDLSGADSFVIPDYSGENRFSWADMSGNLLHKSDCIPITDEKQLKESAPAVAQGWRSFISFSPDKKLLVTVTQLGDVLDIYNMENGRHINYKGEDGEPEFHVTSEGYGIPAGRMCYYDVQVTEHYIYAIYDGRKFSDIMKEKEYKQGAKQLRVFDFDGKLRKEYMLDRPVTGIYVDEAGHCLWATDVNTDNQIVKYIFD
;
A
#
# COMPACT_ATOMS: atom_id res chain seq x y z
N ALA A 1 -0.32 -17.36 -9.07
CA ALA A 1 -1.34 -16.75 -9.92
C ALA A 1 -2.54 -17.67 -10.09
N PHE A 2 -3.70 -17.09 -10.27
CA PHE A 2 -4.98 -17.79 -10.49
C PHE A 2 -5.75 -17.09 -11.61
N THR A 3 -6.61 -17.84 -12.31
CA THR A 3 -7.55 -17.23 -13.28
C THR A 3 -8.60 -16.41 -12.55
N TYR A 4 -9.11 -15.35 -13.19
CA TYR A 4 -10.26 -14.60 -12.72
C TYR A 4 -11.39 -14.64 -13.76
N PRO A 5 -12.66 -14.83 -13.36
CA PRO A 5 -13.19 -15.04 -11.99
C PRO A 5 -13.16 -16.50 -11.51
N GLY A 6 -12.69 -17.44 -12.30
CA GLY A 6 -12.80 -18.88 -12.03
C GLY A 6 -11.88 -19.44 -10.94
N PHE A 7 -10.91 -18.65 -10.47
CA PHE A 7 -9.94 -18.94 -9.39
C PHE A 7 -9.20 -20.29 -9.55
N LYS A 8 -8.92 -20.68 -10.79
CA LYS A 8 -8.10 -21.86 -11.08
C LYS A 8 -6.63 -21.48 -10.98
N TYR A 9 -5.85 -22.29 -10.28
CA TYR A 9 -4.40 -22.10 -10.18
C TYR A 9 -3.76 -22.13 -11.57
N ILE A 10 -2.91 -21.15 -11.85
CA ILE A 10 -2.12 -21.04 -13.07
C ILE A 10 -0.68 -21.45 -12.77
N SER A 11 0.00 -20.70 -11.91
CA SER A 11 1.42 -20.87 -11.64
C SER A 11 1.84 -20.13 -10.38
N SER A 12 3.00 -20.47 -9.85
CA SER A 12 3.75 -19.66 -8.88
C SER A 12 4.94 -19.02 -9.55
N PHE A 13 5.32 -17.84 -9.08
CA PHE A 13 6.51 -17.14 -9.55
C PHE A 13 7.16 -16.36 -8.41
N GLY A 14 8.41 -15.96 -8.62
CA GLY A 14 9.23 -15.39 -7.57
C GLY A 14 9.82 -16.47 -6.66
N LYS A 15 10.98 -16.19 -6.11
CA LYS A 15 11.68 -17.07 -5.17
C LYS A 15 12.20 -16.25 -4.00
N ARG A 16 12.04 -16.78 -2.79
CA ARG A 16 12.59 -16.16 -1.59
C ARG A 16 14.08 -16.50 -1.45
N GLY A 17 14.91 -15.48 -1.23
CA GLY A 17 16.34 -15.65 -1.01
C GLY A 17 17.13 -14.36 -1.22
N GLU A 18 18.46 -14.46 -1.11
CA GLU A 18 19.38 -13.32 -1.22
C GLU A 18 20.01 -13.18 -2.61
N GLY A 19 19.83 -14.17 -3.49
CA GLY A 19 20.35 -14.16 -4.85
C GLY A 19 19.82 -12.98 -5.68
N PRO A 20 20.47 -12.66 -6.83
CA PRO A 20 20.12 -11.48 -7.62
C PRO A 20 18.70 -11.48 -8.18
N GLU A 21 18.13 -12.65 -8.43
CA GLU A 21 16.75 -12.85 -8.94
C GLU A 21 15.76 -13.32 -7.85
N GLU A 22 16.23 -13.37 -6.61
CA GLU A 22 15.43 -13.76 -5.44
C GLU A 22 14.99 -12.53 -4.67
N MET A 23 13.90 -12.65 -3.90
CA MET A 23 13.34 -11.59 -3.07
C MET A 23 13.52 -11.91 -1.60
N ILE A 24 13.94 -10.95 -0.79
CA ILE A 24 13.99 -11.07 0.67
C ILE A 24 12.59 -10.79 1.25
N SER A 25 11.96 -9.70 0.81
CA SER A 25 10.68 -9.22 1.31
C SER A 25 9.84 -8.70 0.16
N ALA A 26 8.92 -9.53 -0.34
CA ALA A 26 7.91 -9.11 -1.30
C ALA A 26 6.85 -8.32 -0.55
N GLU A 27 6.89 -6.98 -0.65
CA GLU A 27 5.99 -6.09 0.09
C GLU A 27 4.64 -5.94 -0.61
N ASN A 28 4.67 -5.64 -1.89
CA ASN A 28 3.44 -5.45 -2.66
C ASN A 28 3.60 -5.93 -4.11
N ILE A 29 2.46 -6.21 -4.75
CA ILE A 29 2.36 -6.67 -6.14
C ILE A 29 1.33 -5.82 -6.89
N ARG A 30 1.67 -5.45 -8.14
CA ARG A 30 0.76 -4.74 -9.04
C ARG A 30 0.67 -5.46 -10.38
N TRP A 31 -0.53 -5.56 -10.92
CA TRP A 31 -0.75 -6.08 -12.25
C TRP A 31 -0.31 -5.03 -13.29
N GLY A 32 0.58 -5.42 -14.19
CA GLY A 32 1.14 -4.52 -15.22
C GLY A 32 0.40 -4.55 -16.55
N GLY A 33 -0.69 -5.35 -16.67
CA GLY A 33 -1.32 -5.65 -17.96
C GLY A 33 -0.54 -6.73 -18.73
N ASP A 34 -1.07 -7.17 -19.87
CA ASP A 34 -0.42 -8.11 -20.82
C ASP A 34 0.19 -9.36 -20.16
N ASN A 35 -0.51 -9.93 -19.18
CA ASN A 35 -0.04 -11.09 -18.39
C ASN A 35 1.28 -10.84 -17.66
N THR A 36 1.50 -9.62 -17.20
CA THR A 36 2.67 -9.24 -16.40
C THR A 36 2.28 -8.81 -14.99
N ALA A 37 3.20 -8.98 -14.04
CA ALA A 37 3.08 -8.46 -12.69
C ALA A 37 4.41 -7.85 -12.23
N TRP A 38 4.30 -6.76 -11.51
CA TRP A 38 5.40 -6.10 -10.82
C TRP A 38 5.36 -6.45 -9.34
N VAL A 39 6.49 -6.77 -8.75
CA VAL A 39 6.65 -7.08 -7.33
C VAL A 39 7.72 -6.18 -6.73
N LEU A 40 7.39 -5.52 -5.63
CA LEU A 40 8.32 -4.70 -4.88
C LEU A 40 9.01 -5.55 -3.80
N ASP A 41 10.33 -5.57 -3.81
CA ASP A 41 11.16 -6.01 -2.67
C ASP A 41 11.69 -4.78 -1.93
N GLY A 42 11.03 -4.43 -0.83
CA GLY A 42 11.39 -3.27 -0.03
C GLY A 42 12.75 -3.42 0.68
N SER A 43 13.17 -4.65 1.00
CA SER A 43 14.47 -4.92 1.63
C SER A 43 15.65 -4.75 0.67
N LYS A 44 15.47 -5.13 -0.59
CA LYS A 44 16.48 -4.96 -1.64
C LYS A 44 16.38 -3.63 -2.37
N ASN A 45 15.30 -2.87 -2.14
CA ASN A 45 14.97 -1.66 -2.86
C ASN A 45 14.90 -1.91 -4.39
N ARG A 46 14.09 -2.91 -4.79
CA ARG A 46 13.99 -3.38 -6.17
C ARG A 46 12.56 -3.65 -6.59
N LEU A 47 12.32 -3.47 -7.89
CA LEU A 47 11.12 -3.90 -8.57
C LEU A 47 11.46 -5.05 -9.52
N PHE A 48 10.68 -6.13 -9.44
CA PHE A 48 10.78 -7.32 -10.29
C PHE A 48 9.57 -7.41 -11.19
N ARG A 49 9.76 -7.51 -12.50
CA ARG A 49 8.69 -7.75 -13.47
C ARG A 49 8.70 -9.19 -13.93
N TYR A 50 7.58 -9.84 -13.76
CA TYR A 50 7.34 -11.19 -14.25
C TYR A 50 6.35 -11.13 -15.41
N GLY A 51 6.68 -11.78 -16.55
CA GLY A 51 5.80 -11.96 -17.70
C GLY A 51 5.38 -13.40 -17.90
N GLY A 52 4.47 -13.63 -18.85
CA GLY A 52 3.95 -14.96 -19.14
C GLY A 52 3.00 -15.53 -18.08
N ILE A 53 2.29 -14.67 -17.34
CA ILE A 53 1.36 -15.08 -16.30
C ILE A 53 0.00 -15.42 -16.93
N ALA A 54 -0.06 -16.54 -17.65
CA ALA A 54 -1.23 -17.02 -18.35
C ALA A 54 -1.36 -18.55 -18.27
N PRO A 55 -2.57 -19.13 -18.42
CA PRO A 55 -2.74 -20.57 -18.45
C PRO A 55 -1.86 -21.24 -19.52
N GLY A 56 -1.13 -22.28 -19.10
CA GLY A 56 -0.22 -23.02 -19.99
C GLY A 56 1.10 -22.34 -20.29
N GLN A 57 1.39 -21.21 -19.66
CA GLN A 57 2.70 -20.54 -19.74
C GLN A 57 3.45 -20.67 -18.42
N GLU A 58 4.76 -20.59 -18.46
CA GLU A 58 5.64 -20.53 -17.29
C GLU A 58 6.08 -19.07 -17.09
N PRO A 59 5.70 -18.42 -15.97
CA PRO A 59 6.12 -17.06 -15.70
C PRO A 59 7.62 -16.94 -15.61
N LYS A 60 8.18 -15.88 -16.23
CA LYS A 60 9.61 -15.60 -16.25
C LYS A 60 9.88 -14.21 -15.71
N LEU A 61 11.01 -14.07 -15.02
CA LEU A 61 11.55 -12.76 -14.68
C LEU A 61 12.02 -12.07 -15.96
N GLU A 62 11.41 -10.94 -16.28
CA GLU A 62 11.74 -10.14 -17.47
C GLU A 62 12.62 -8.95 -17.12
N GLU A 63 12.35 -8.31 -15.97
CA GLU A 63 13.08 -7.13 -15.51
C GLU A 63 13.36 -7.21 -14.01
N ASN A 64 14.50 -6.66 -13.60
CA ASN A 64 14.95 -6.54 -12.24
C ASN A 64 15.56 -5.14 -12.06
N ILE A 65 14.78 -4.20 -11.56
CA ILE A 65 15.09 -2.78 -11.51
C ILE A 65 15.54 -2.41 -10.12
N SER A 66 16.72 -1.82 -9.98
CA SER A 66 17.16 -1.22 -8.72
C SER A 66 16.60 0.19 -8.60
N LEU A 67 15.89 0.48 -7.53
CA LEU A 67 15.41 1.82 -7.24
C LEU A 67 16.55 2.71 -6.76
N ASP A 68 16.46 4.01 -7.07
CA ASP A 68 17.40 5.01 -6.56
C ASP A 68 17.48 4.95 -5.01
N LYS A 69 18.63 5.29 -4.45
CA LYS A 69 18.88 5.28 -3.00
C LYS A 69 17.98 6.26 -2.23
N ALA A 70 17.39 7.23 -2.92
CA ALA A 70 16.41 8.14 -2.33
C ALA A 70 15.10 7.43 -1.93
N PHE A 71 14.79 6.28 -2.53
CA PHE A 71 13.67 5.44 -2.12
C PHE A 71 14.11 4.53 -0.97
N MET A 72 13.90 4.96 0.26
CA MET A 72 14.32 4.23 1.45
C MET A 72 13.23 3.26 1.92
N ARG A 73 13.46 1.94 1.79
CA ARG A 73 12.56 0.88 2.28
C ARG A 73 11.09 1.10 1.88
N PRO A 74 10.78 1.20 0.57
CA PRO A 74 9.41 1.38 0.12
C PRO A 74 8.54 0.19 0.54
N LEU A 75 7.31 0.46 1.02
CA LEU A 75 6.33 -0.57 1.40
C LEU A 75 5.32 -0.80 0.29
N ASP A 76 5.16 0.16 -0.60
CA ASP A 76 4.15 0.11 -1.65
C ASP A 76 4.61 0.89 -2.88
N PHE A 77 3.92 0.68 -3.98
CA PHE A 77 4.10 1.39 -5.23
C PHE A 77 2.84 1.24 -6.08
N ASP A 78 2.66 2.11 -7.07
CA ASP A 78 1.68 1.88 -8.15
C ASP A 78 2.28 2.36 -9.49
N LEU A 79 1.70 1.86 -10.57
CA LEU A 79 2.04 2.24 -11.94
C LEU A 79 1.27 3.51 -12.32
N SER A 80 1.98 4.55 -12.75
CA SER A 80 1.40 5.78 -13.26
C SER A 80 1.25 5.75 -14.79
N GLY A 81 0.66 4.68 -15.31
CA GLY A 81 0.66 4.42 -16.76
C GLY A 81 1.81 3.51 -17.17
N ALA A 82 2.34 3.72 -18.39
CA ALA A 82 3.39 2.86 -18.96
C ALA A 82 4.82 3.30 -18.60
N ASP A 83 5.02 4.52 -18.11
CA ASP A 83 6.31 5.20 -18.13
C ASP A 83 6.92 5.46 -16.76
N SER A 84 6.18 5.27 -15.67
CA SER A 84 6.68 5.59 -14.34
C SER A 84 5.98 4.85 -13.22
N PHE A 85 6.67 4.79 -12.08
CA PHE A 85 6.14 4.32 -10.81
C PHE A 85 5.92 5.51 -9.86
N VAL A 86 4.91 5.40 -9.00
CA VAL A 86 4.72 6.25 -7.83
C VAL A 86 4.96 5.40 -6.59
N ILE A 87 5.74 5.92 -5.68
CA ILE A 87 6.18 5.23 -4.47
C ILE A 87 5.98 6.18 -3.28
N PRO A 88 5.34 5.76 -2.18
CA PRO A 88 5.28 6.57 -0.96
C PRO A 88 6.67 7.00 -0.52
N ASP A 89 6.85 8.27 -0.20
CA ASP A 89 8.16 8.82 0.19
C ASP A 89 8.46 8.57 1.67
N TYR A 90 9.68 8.16 1.97
CA TYR A 90 10.17 7.93 3.32
C TYR A 90 11.30 8.87 3.73
N SER A 91 11.39 10.05 3.08
CA SER A 91 12.34 11.08 3.48
C SER A 91 11.91 11.83 4.75
N GLY A 92 10.61 11.79 5.09
CA GLY A 92 10.04 12.58 6.17
C GLY A 92 9.68 14.02 5.76
N GLU A 93 9.73 14.32 4.48
CA GLU A 93 9.44 15.63 3.91
C GLU A 93 8.28 15.58 2.91
N ASN A 94 8.32 14.62 1.99
CA ASN A 94 7.35 14.49 0.91
C ASN A 94 6.39 13.32 1.15
N ARG A 95 5.26 13.35 0.44
CA ARG A 95 4.22 12.31 0.56
C ARG A 95 4.47 11.14 -0.36
N PHE A 96 4.93 11.39 -1.58
CA PHE A 96 5.28 10.38 -2.57
C PHE A 96 6.34 10.86 -3.55
N SER A 97 6.97 9.92 -4.19
CA SER A 97 8.06 10.13 -5.16
C SER A 97 7.78 9.37 -6.44
N TRP A 98 8.30 9.90 -7.55
CA TRP A 98 8.16 9.33 -8.88
C TRP A 98 9.48 8.71 -9.33
N ALA A 99 9.41 7.49 -9.88
CA ALA A 99 10.53 6.80 -10.49
C ALA A 99 10.25 6.54 -11.97
N ASP A 100 11.27 6.65 -12.82
CA ASP A 100 11.17 6.14 -14.19
C ASP A 100 11.19 4.59 -14.22
N MET A 101 10.97 4.01 -15.41
CA MET A 101 11.00 2.56 -15.60
C MET A 101 12.38 1.93 -15.41
N SER A 102 13.43 2.73 -15.21
CA SER A 102 14.77 2.27 -14.84
C SER A 102 15.04 2.37 -13.33
N GLY A 103 14.09 2.87 -12.56
CA GLY A 103 14.18 3.04 -11.12
C GLY A 103 14.84 4.35 -10.66
N ASN A 104 15.14 5.27 -11.57
CA ASN A 104 15.73 6.57 -11.22
C ASN A 104 14.66 7.48 -10.63
N LEU A 105 15.02 8.26 -9.60
CA LEU A 105 14.15 9.30 -9.05
C LEU A 105 13.92 10.39 -10.10
N LEU A 106 12.66 10.64 -10.45
CA LEU A 106 12.27 11.76 -11.32
C LEU A 106 12.04 13.02 -10.50
N HIS A 107 11.17 12.97 -9.53
CA HIS A 107 10.86 14.07 -8.62
C HIS A 107 10.12 13.57 -7.39
N LYS A 108 10.02 14.42 -6.37
CA LYS A 108 9.20 14.21 -5.16
C LYS A 108 8.03 15.19 -5.21
N SER A 109 6.89 14.76 -4.67
CA SER A 109 5.66 15.53 -4.73
C SER A 109 5.00 15.63 -3.37
N ASP A 110 4.34 16.76 -3.17
CA ASP A 110 3.54 17.10 -2.03
C ASP A 110 4.25 16.96 -0.68
N CYS A 111 3.98 17.86 0.23
CA CYS A 111 4.48 17.76 1.60
C CYS A 111 3.59 16.79 2.41
N ILE A 112 4.18 16.16 3.42
CA ILE A 112 3.40 15.44 4.42
C ILE A 112 2.43 16.41 5.10
N PRO A 113 1.12 16.09 5.19
CA PRO A 113 0.10 17.06 5.67
C PRO A 113 0.03 17.13 7.21
N ILE A 114 1.19 17.37 7.86
CA ILE A 114 1.32 17.49 9.30
C ILE A 114 0.67 18.78 9.77
N THR A 115 -0.21 18.69 10.77
CA THR A 115 -0.78 19.86 11.45
C THR A 115 -0.35 19.95 12.93
N ASP A 116 0.20 18.89 13.50
CA ASP A 116 0.77 18.93 14.85
C ASP A 116 2.12 19.67 14.84
N GLU A 117 2.15 20.85 15.45
CA GLU A 117 3.37 21.67 15.54
C GLU A 117 4.57 20.96 16.22
N LYS A 118 4.33 19.94 17.04
CA LYS A 118 5.39 19.17 17.67
C LYS A 118 6.08 18.28 16.63
N GLN A 119 5.28 17.61 15.80
CA GLN A 119 5.80 16.74 14.74
C GLN A 119 6.62 17.53 13.71
N LEU A 120 6.26 18.77 13.40
CA LEU A 120 7.02 19.64 12.50
C LEU A 120 8.45 19.96 12.98
N LYS A 121 8.73 19.71 14.26
CA LYS A 121 10.05 19.95 14.87
C LYS A 121 10.85 18.66 15.06
N GLU A 122 10.23 17.53 14.75
CA GLU A 122 10.89 16.22 14.91
C GLU A 122 11.83 15.91 13.77
N SER A 123 12.69 14.91 13.98
CA SER A 123 13.63 14.47 12.96
C SER A 123 12.92 13.86 11.74
N ALA A 124 13.44 14.11 10.55
CA ALA A 124 12.90 13.53 9.32
C ALA A 124 12.76 11.99 9.37
N PRO A 125 13.69 11.20 9.92
CA PRO A 125 13.51 9.76 10.09
C PRO A 125 12.32 9.39 10.97
N ALA A 126 12.03 10.15 12.04
CA ALA A 126 10.90 9.89 12.91
C ALA A 126 9.56 10.20 12.20
N VAL A 127 9.50 11.33 11.49
CA VAL A 127 8.34 11.69 10.66
C VAL A 127 8.12 10.63 9.58
N ALA A 128 9.15 10.23 8.86
CA ALA A 128 9.08 9.17 7.85
C ALA A 128 8.48 7.88 8.41
N GLN A 129 8.93 7.47 9.58
CA GLN A 129 8.44 6.26 10.24
C GLN A 129 6.96 6.38 10.62
N GLY A 130 6.53 7.53 11.13
CA GLY A 130 5.14 7.78 11.51
C GLY A 130 4.19 7.84 10.30
N TRP A 131 4.62 8.47 9.22
CA TRP A 131 3.81 8.76 8.04
C TRP A 131 3.91 7.73 6.91
N ARG A 132 4.34 6.51 7.22
CA ARG A 132 4.34 5.39 6.26
C ARG A 132 2.96 5.20 5.65
N SER A 133 2.92 4.93 4.34
CA SER A 133 1.68 4.96 3.58
C SER A 133 1.57 3.82 2.57
N PHE A 134 0.33 3.49 2.24
CA PHE A 134 -0.03 2.71 1.06
C PHE A 134 -0.63 3.64 0.01
N ILE A 135 -0.57 3.24 -1.25
CA ILE A 135 -0.90 4.09 -2.38
C ILE A 135 -1.69 3.32 -3.44
N SER A 136 -2.63 4.00 -4.10
CA SER A 136 -3.38 3.43 -5.22
C SER A 136 -3.85 4.51 -6.18
N PHE A 137 -3.69 4.28 -7.48
CA PHE A 137 -4.34 5.08 -8.51
C PHE A 137 -5.76 4.61 -8.81
N SER A 138 -6.61 5.56 -9.23
CA SER A 138 -7.84 5.21 -9.96
C SER A 138 -7.51 4.49 -11.28
N PRO A 139 -8.43 3.68 -11.81
CA PRO A 139 -8.20 2.96 -13.09
C PRO A 139 -7.81 3.89 -14.25
N ASP A 140 -8.39 5.10 -14.30
CA ASP A 140 -8.10 6.13 -15.30
C ASP A 140 -6.85 6.98 -14.98
N LYS A 141 -6.15 6.70 -13.88
CA LYS A 141 -4.93 7.38 -13.39
C LYS A 141 -5.10 8.86 -13.07
N LYS A 142 -6.33 9.35 -12.92
CA LYS A 142 -6.61 10.75 -12.58
C LYS A 142 -6.56 11.05 -11.10
N LEU A 143 -6.86 10.06 -10.25
CA LEU A 143 -6.79 10.19 -8.81
C LEU A 143 -5.69 9.30 -8.26
N LEU A 144 -4.84 9.88 -7.42
CA LEU A 144 -3.89 9.17 -6.59
C LEU A 144 -4.36 9.26 -5.15
N VAL A 145 -4.48 8.12 -4.47
CA VAL A 145 -4.88 8.07 -3.06
C VAL A 145 -3.77 7.48 -2.23
N THR A 146 -3.49 8.10 -1.09
CA THR A 146 -2.61 7.54 -0.07
C THR A 146 -3.35 7.36 1.24
N VAL A 147 -3.06 6.27 1.97
CA VAL A 147 -3.54 6.05 3.33
C VAL A 147 -2.38 5.84 4.27
N THR A 148 -2.43 6.42 5.46
CA THR A 148 -1.32 6.39 6.41
C THR A 148 -1.44 5.18 7.33
N GLN A 149 -0.38 4.36 7.41
CA GLN A 149 -0.41 3.13 8.20
C GLN A 149 -0.61 3.38 9.70
N LEU A 150 0.00 4.43 10.24
CA LEU A 150 0.03 4.72 11.69
C LEU A 150 -0.84 5.91 12.08
N GLY A 151 -1.69 6.41 11.18
CA GLY A 151 -2.62 7.52 11.39
C GLY A 151 -3.89 7.35 10.58
N ASP A 152 -4.99 7.87 11.08
CA ASP A 152 -6.29 7.85 10.40
C ASP A 152 -6.36 9.02 9.39
N VAL A 153 -5.44 8.94 8.40
CA VAL A 153 -5.28 9.97 7.37
C VAL A 153 -5.36 9.32 6.00
N LEU A 154 -6.21 9.90 5.15
CA LEU A 154 -6.36 9.57 3.74
C LEU A 154 -6.24 10.84 2.90
N ASP A 155 -5.35 10.81 1.91
CA ASP A 155 -5.17 11.91 0.96
C ASP A 155 -5.61 11.51 -0.43
N ILE A 156 -6.33 12.41 -1.10
CA ILE A 156 -6.77 12.25 -2.49
C ILE A 156 -6.17 13.39 -3.32
N TYR A 157 -5.36 13.04 -4.29
CA TYR A 157 -4.73 13.98 -5.21
C TYR A 157 -5.34 13.81 -6.60
N ASN A 158 -5.92 14.89 -7.13
CA ASN A 158 -6.35 14.91 -8.52
C ASN A 158 -5.16 15.33 -9.40
N MET A 159 -4.67 14.39 -10.20
CA MET A 159 -3.46 14.56 -11.02
C MET A 159 -3.65 15.48 -12.22
N GLU A 160 -4.91 15.77 -12.62
CA GLU A 160 -5.19 16.64 -13.74
C GLU A 160 -5.22 18.12 -13.34
N ASN A 161 -5.77 18.44 -12.17
CA ASN A 161 -6.01 19.83 -11.76
C ASN A 161 -5.30 20.25 -10.46
N GLY A 162 -4.56 19.32 -9.83
CA GLY A 162 -3.81 19.55 -8.60
C GLY A 162 -4.66 19.72 -7.33
N ARG A 163 -5.98 19.42 -7.38
CA ARG A 163 -6.81 19.45 -6.17
C ARG A 163 -6.35 18.38 -5.21
N HIS A 164 -6.13 18.76 -3.95
CA HIS A 164 -5.81 17.86 -2.86
C HIS A 164 -6.92 17.91 -1.81
N ILE A 165 -7.34 16.73 -1.35
CA ILE A 165 -8.27 16.53 -0.23
C ILE A 165 -7.54 15.73 0.81
N ASN A 166 -7.50 16.22 2.05
CA ASN A 166 -6.99 15.52 3.21
C ASN A 166 -8.14 15.19 4.15
N TYR A 167 -8.42 13.90 4.31
CA TYR A 167 -9.32 13.38 5.32
C TYR A 167 -8.52 13.01 6.57
N LYS A 168 -8.98 13.47 7.72
CA LYS A 168 -8.50 13.03 9.04
C LYS A 168 -9.68 12.47 9.82
N GLY A 169 -9.62 11.17 10.13
CA GLY A 169 -10.61 10.52 10.94
C GLY A 169 -10.44 10.80 12.43
N GLU A 170 -11.21 10.11 13.24
CA GLU A 170 -11.24 10.31 14.70
C GLU A 170 -9.91 9.98 15.38
N ASP A 171 -9.15 9.04 14.84
CA ASP A 171 -7.86 8.61 15.38
C ASP A 171 -6.68 9.53 14.95
N GLY A 172 -6.93 10.51 14.07
CA GLY A 172 -6.02 11.62 13.76
C GLY A 172 -4.72 11.25 13.09
N GLU A 173 -3.75 12.16 13.22
CA GLU A 173 -2.39 12.00 12.70
C GLU A 173 -1.62 10.90 13.45
N PRO A 174 -0.54 10.33 12.84
CA PRO A 174 0.33 9.39 13.52
C PRO A 174 0.85 9.91 14.85
N GLU A 175 0.84 9.08 15.88
CA GLU A 175 1.50 9.36 17.14
C GLU A 175 2.77 8.53 17.26
N PHE A 176 3.89 9.14 17.61
CA PHE A 176 5.17 8.46 17.82
C PHE A 176 6.03 9.18 18.86
N HIS A 177 6.89 8.41 19.49
CA HIS A 177 7.95 8.94 20.37
C HIS A 177 9.26 8.93 19.61
N VAL A 178 10.07 9.97 19.80
CA VAL A 178 11.37 10.06 19.16
C VAL A 178 12.46 9.56 20.13
N THR A 179 13.27 8.62 19.65
CA THR A 179 14.42 8.11 20.42
C THR A 179 15.55 9.13 20.47
N SER A 180 16.52 8.92 21.36
CA SER A 180 17.75 9.74 21.42
C SER A 180 18.54 9.73 20.11
N GLU A 181 18.34 8.72 19.28
CA GLU A 181 18.99 8.55 17.97
C GLU A 181 18.18 9.16 16.82
N GLY A 182 17.01 9.75 17.11
CA GLY A 182 16.16 10.42 16.14
C GLY A 182 15.19 9.50 15.37
N TYR A 183 14.96 8.26 15.80
CA TYR A 183 13.99 7.36 15.20
C TYR A 183 12.62 7.45 15.86
N GLY A 184 11.55 7.31 15.06
CA GLY A 184 10.18 7.26 15.55
C GLY A 184 9.80 5.85 16.05
N ILE A 185 9.27 5.77 17.26
CA ILE A 185 8.62 4.58 17.80
C ILE A 185 7.12 4.81 17.77
N PRO A 186 6.32 4.01 17.07
CA PRO A 186 4.86 4.15 17.06
C PRO A 186 4.28 4.11 18.47
N ALA A 187 3.43 5.09 18.80
CA ALA A 187 2.80 5.21 20.12
C ALA A 187 1.26 5.20 20.04
N GLY A 188 0.70 5.60 18.89
CA GLY A 188 -0.73 5.71 18.65
C GLY A 188 -1.38 4.41 18.21
N ARG A 189 -1.99 4.44 17.03
CA ARG A 189 -2.77 3.32 16.48
C ARG A 189 -2.17 2.78 15.20
N MET A 190 -2.43 1.49 14.94
CA MET A 190 -2.34 0.92 13.62
C MET A 190 -3.64 1.29 12.89
N CYS A 191 -3.54 1.93 11.74
CA CYS A 191 -4.70 2.42 11.02
C CYS A 191 -4.88 1.66 9.71
N TYR A 192 -4.18 2.00 8.64
CA TYR A 192 -4.45 1.38 7.35
C TYR A 192 -3.44 0.30 6.99
N TYR A 193 -3.92 -0.74 6.28
CA TYR A 193 -3.11 -1.86 5.78
C TYR A 193 -3.05 -1.91 4.26
N ASP A 194 -4.06 -1.40 3.57
CA ASP A 194 -4.14 -1.38 2.11
C ASP A 194 -5.20 -0.39 1.65
N VAL A 195 -5.10 0.04 0.39
CA VAL A 195 -6.07 0.90 -0.29
C VAL A 195 -6.20 0.52 -1.75
N GLN A 196 -7.43 0.52 -2.26
CA GLN A 196 -7.73 0.41 -3.68
C GLN A 196 -8.70 1.48 -4.11
N VAL A 197 -8.36 2.18 -5.19
CA VAL A 197 -9.26 3.10 -5.88
C VAL A 197 -9.92 2.36 -7.05
N THR A 198 -11.23 2.41 -7.11
CA THR A 198 -12.05 1.83 -8.17
C THR A 198 -12.64 2.93 -9.07
N GLU A 199 -13.59 2.60 -9.91
CA GLU A 199 -14.26 3.61 -10.76
C GLU A 199 -15.15 4.58 -9.97
N HIS A 200 -15.68 4.17 -8.80
CA HIS A 200 -16.69 4.93 -8.07
C HIS A 200 -16.30 5.28 -6.64
N TYR A 201 -15.44 4.47 -6.01
CA TYR A 201 -15.12 4.58 -4.59
C TYR A 201 -13.64 4.30 -4.28
N ILE A 202 -13.26 4.66 -3.07
CA ILE A 202 -11.98 4.31 -2.45
C ILE A 202 -12.29 3.30 -1.33
N TYR A 203 -11.63 2.15 -1.39
CA TYR A 203 -11.75 1.08 -0.40
C TYR A 203 -10.44 0.98 0.38
N ALA A 204 -10.53 0.99 1.70
CA ALA A 204 -9.35 0.91 2.56
C ALA A 204 -9.58 -0.04 3.74
N ILE A 205 -8.59 -0.89 4.02
CA ILE A 205 -8.61 -1.77 5.19
C ILE A 205 -8.05 -1.02 6.39
N TYR A 206 -8.86 -0.95 7.44
CA TYR A 206 -8.61 -0.15 8.64
C TYR A 206 -8.64 -0.99 9.91
N ASP A 207 -7.70 -0.78 10.82
CA ASP A 207 -7.57 -1.48 12.11
C ASP A 207 -8.14 -0.66 13.29
N GLY A 208 -7.55 0.48 13.58
CA GLY A 208 -7.89 1.35 14.70
C GLY A 208 -7.39 0.86 16.07
N ARG A 209 -6.73 -0.31 16.19
CA ARG A 209 -6.21 -0.80 17.47
C ARG A 209 -4.99 0.00 17.93
N LYS A 210 -4.89 0.27 19.23
CA LYS A 210 -3.69 0.88 19.80
C LYS A 210 -2.51 -0.07 19.76
N PHE A 211 -1.33 0.45 19.45
CA PHE A 211 -0.08 -0.32 19.50
C PHE A 211 0.12 -0.99 20.85
N SER A 212 -0.17 -0.29 21.95
CA SER A 212 -0.06 -0.83 23.29
C SER A 212 -0.94 -2.06 23.54
N ASP A 213 -2.06 -2.18 22.84
CA ASP A 213 -2.99 -3.31 22.98
C ASP A 213 -2.54 -4.47 22.06
N ILE A 214 -2.14 -4.16 20.84
CA ILE A 214 -1.53 -5.13 19.92
C ILE A 214 -0.34 -5.84 20.56
N MET A 215 0.54 -5.11 21.24
CA MET A 215 1.73 -5.67 21.90
C MET A 215 1.41 -6.57 23.11
N LYS A 216 0.19 -6.53 23.64
CA LYS A 216 -0.28 -7.41 24.72
C LYS A 216 -0.98 -8.67 24.21
N GLU A 217 -1.30 -8.73 22.93
CA GLU A 217 -1.96 -9.90 22.35
C GLU A 217 -1.02 -11.11 22.38
N LYS A 218 -1.49 -12.23 22.97
CA LYS A 218 -0.70 -13.48 23.02
C LYS A 218 -0.55 -14.13 21.65
N GLU A 219 -1.56 -13.97 20.80
CA GLU A 219 -1.59 -14.47 19.42
C GLU A 219 -1.90 -13.30 18.51
N TYR A 220 -0.85 -12.55 18.16
CA TYR A 220 -1.00 -11.43 17.22
C TYR A 220 -1.41 -11.96 15.84
N LYS A 221 -2.52 -11.42 15.34
CA LYS A 221 -2.96 -11.62 13.95
C LYS A 221 -2.72 -10.35 13.16
N GLN A 222 -1.93 -10.49 12.11
CA GLN A 222 -1.64 -9.39 11.21
C GLN A 222 -2.87 -9.05 10.36
N GLY A 223 -3.08 -7.75 10.10
CA GLY A 223 -4.19 -7.26 9.29
C GLY A 223 -5.31 -6.65 10.12
N ALA A 224 -6.35 -6.23 9.43
CA ALA A 224 -7.48 -5.53 10.00
C ALA A 224 -8.82 -6.10 9.52
N LYS A 225 -9.89 -5.80 10.27
CA LYS A 225 -11.23 -6.35 10.01
C LYS A 225 -12.22 -5.33 9.46
N GLN A 226 -11.88 -4.05 9.45
CA GLN A 226 -12.78 -3.03 8.99
C GLN A 226 -12.45 -2.61 7.56
N LEU A 227 -13.43 -2.68 6.68
CA LEU A 227 -13.35 -2.12 5.32
C LEU A 227 -14.10 -0.79 5.32
N ARG A 228 -13.40 0.29 5.08
CA ARG A 228 -13.94 1.64 4.92
C ARG A 228 -14.10 1.97 3.45
N VAL A 229 -15.22 2.60 3.10
CA VAL A 229 -15.53 3.00 1.72
C VAL A 229 -15.74 4.51 1.70
N PHE A 230 -14.91 5.22 0.93
CA PHE A 230 -14.98 6.67 0.78
C PHE A 230 -15.39 7.03 -0.65
N ASP A 231 -16.06 8.16 -0.81
CA ASP A 231 -16.19 8.80 -2.12
C ASP A 231 -14.95 9.62 -2.48
N PHE A 232 -14.93 10.17 -3.69
CA PHE A 232 -13.81 10.98 -4.20
C PHE A 232 -13.75 12.39 -3.61
N ASP A 233 -14.72 12.77 -2.76
CA ASP A 233 -14.66 13.98 -1.94
C ASP A 233 -14.11 13.69 -0.53
N GLY A 234 -13.63 12.46 -0.27
CA GLY A 234 -13.06 12.04 0.99
C GLY A 234 -14.08 11.77 2.09
N LYS A 235 -15.37 11.66 1.73
CA LYS A 235 -16.43 11.37 2.70
C LYS A 235 -16.58 9.86 2.91
N LEU A 236 -16.50 9.42 4.15
CA LEU A 236 -16.80 8.04 4.53
C LEU A 236 -18.29 7.72 4.25
N ARG A 237 -18.54 6.74 3.41
CA ARG A 237 -19.88 6.34 2.93
C ARG A 237 -20.40 5.09 3.59
N LYS A 238 -19.51 4.09 3.77
CA LYS A 238 -19.85 2.80 4.37
C LYS A 238 -18.67 2.25 5.15
N GLU A 239 -18.98 1.42 6.12
CA GLU A 239 -18.05 0.58 6.84
C GLU A 239 -18.59 -0.84 6.91
N TYR A 240 -17.74 -1.80 6.62
CA TYR A 240 -18.05 -3.22 6.73
C TYR A 240 -17.11 -3.87 7.73
N MET A 241 -17.67 -4.77 8.55
CA MET A 241 -16.87 -5.59 9.47
C MET A 241 -16.66 -6.98 8.85
N LEU A 242 -15.41 -7.31 8.57
CA LEU A 242 -15.01 -8.62 8.07
C LEU A 242 -14.94 -9.63 9.21
N ASP A 243 -15.15 -10.91 8.91
CA ASP A 243 -15.10 -12.00 9.90
C ASP A 243 -13.68 -12.28 10.40
N ARG A 244 -12.67 -11.92 9.63
CA ARG A 244 -11.24 -12.15 9.92
C ARG A 244 -10.36 -10.98 9.53
N PRO A 245 -9.14 -10.86 10.11
CA PRO A 245 -8.20 -9.82 9.70
C PRO A 245 -7.61 -10.13 8.32
N VAL A 246 -7.52 -9.10 7.48
CA VAL A 246 -6.94 -9.16 6.14
C VAL A 246 -5.88 -8.08 5.96
N THR A 247 -4.90 -8.33 5.10
CA THR A 247 -3.77 -7.41 4.87
C THR A 247 -3.78 -6.75 3.51
N GLY A 248 -4.51 -7.30 2.53
CA GLY A 248 -4.60 -6.77 1.18
C GLY A 248 -5.96 -7.04 0.59
N ILE A 249 -6.39 -6.21 -0.37
CA ILE A 249 -7.71 -6.28 -0.99
C ILE A 249 -7.64 -6.13 -2.51
N TYR A 250 -8.60 -6.77 -3.16
CA TYR A 250 -9.00 -6.49 -4.53
C TYR A 250 -10.53 -6.42 -4.61
N VAL A 251 -11.04 -5.24 -4.96
CA VAL A 251 -12.47 -4.99 -5.12
C VAL A 251 -12.85 -5.08 -6.59
N ASP A 252 -13.83 -5.90 -6.88
CA ASP A 252 -14.52 -5.95 -8.16
C ASP A 252 -15.92 -5.39 -7.96
N GLU A 253 -16.11 -4.10 -8.28
CA GLU A 253 -17.41 -3.44 -8.15
C GLU A 253 -18.45 -4.04 -9.08
N ALA A 254 -18.08 -4.38 -10.31
CA ALA A 254 -19.00 -4.97 -11.29
C ALA A 254 -19.45 -6.37 -10.87
N GLY A 255 -18.56 -7.15 -10.26
CA GLY A 255 -18.84 -8.46 -9.70
C GLY A 255 -19.42 -8.44 -8.28
N HIS A 256 -19.65 -7.25 -7.70
CA HIS A 256 -20.11 -7.06 -6.33
C HIS A 256 -19.34 -7.88 -5.30
N CYS A 257 -18.03 -7.94 -5.43
CA CYS A 257 -17.22 -8.74 -4.51
C CYS A 257 -15.88 -8.11 -4.17
N LEU A 258 -15.39 -8.52 -2.99
CA LEU A 258 -14.06 -8.24 -2.47
C LEU A 258 -13.29 -9.55 -2.36
N TRP A 259 -12.09 -9.59 -2.90
CA TRP A 259 -11.09 -10.59 -2.61
C TRP A 259 -10.08 -10.02 -1.62
N ALA A 260 -9.73 -10.78 -0.61
CA ALA A 260 -8.83 -10.33 0.44
C ALA A 260 -7.79 -11.38 0.79
N THR A 261 -6.64 -10.94 1.32
CA THR A 261 -5.56 -11.82 1.77
C THR A 261 -5.53 -11.90 3.28
N ASP A 262 -5.62 -13.14 3.83
CA ASP A 262 -5.43 -13.46 5.24
C ASP A 262 -4.11 -14.23 5.41
N VAL A 263 -3.08 -13.54 5.89
CA VAL A 263 -1.74 -14.13 6.09
C VAL A 263 -1.63 -15.01 7.34
N ASN A 264 -2.70 -15.07 8.14
CA ASN A 264 -2.70 -15.80 9.42
C ASN A 264 -3.17 -17.26 9.28
N THR A 265 -3.62 -17.66 8.09
CA THR A 265 -4.18 -18.99 7.85
C THR A 265 -3.62 -19.62 6.58
N ASP A 266 -3.73 -20.95 6.46
CA ASP A 266 -3.33 -21.68 5.24
C ASP A 266 -4.23 -21.33 4.04
N ASN A 267 -5.49 -20.95 4.29
CA ASN A 267 -6.43 -20.47 3.28
C ASN A 267 -6.31 -18.94 3.13
N GLN A 268 -5.25 -18.50 2.49
CA GLN A 268 -4.84 -17.10 2.44
C GLN A 268 -5.75 -16.19 1.62
N ILE A 269 -6.62 -16.72 0.77
CA ILE A 269 -7.48 -15.91 -0.10
C ILE A 269 -8.94 -16.13 0.28
N VAL A 270 -9.61 -15.03 0.56
CA VAL A 270 -11.01 -15.00 1.02
C VAL A 270 -11.83 -14.14 0.06
N LYS A 271 -13.04 -14.57 -0.25
CA LYS A 271 -14.00 -13.81 -1.04
C LYS A 271 -15.16 -13.36 -0.17
N TYR A 272 -15.51 -12.08 -0.25
CA TYR A 272 -16.72 -11.48 0.31
C TYR A 272 -17.64 -11.02 -0.82
N ILE A 273 -18.93 -11.11 -0.61
CA ILE A 273 -19.96 -10.61 -1.54
C ILE A 273 -20.57 -9.38 -0.88
N PHE A 274 -20.71 -8.30 -1.63
CA PHE A 274 -21.45 -7.11 -1.21
C PHE A 274 -22.92 -7.23 -1.62
N ASP A 275 -23.81 -6.79 -0.74
CA ASP A 275 -25.23 -6.59 -1.02
C ASP A 275 -25.52 -5.20 -1.59
#